data_babb1e563866b5a8565cc1215b143932
#
_entry.id   babb1e563866b5a8565cc1215b143932
#
_cell.length_a   1.000
_cell.length_b   1.000
_cell.length_c   1.000
_cell.angle_alpha   90.00
_cell.angle_beta   90.00
_cell.angle_gamma   90.00
#
_symmetry.space_group_name_H-M   'P 1'
#
loop_
_entity.id
_entity.type
_entity.pdbx_description
1 polymer ?
#
loop_
_entity_poly.entity_id
_entity_poly.type
_entity_poly.pdbx_seq_one_letter_code
_entity_poly.pdbx_strand_id
1 'polypeptide(L)'
;KEILSLVEKTANNLTNDAIISGEIYIGGGETKAISFISDSLHSLIKAHPDIQFHLYSGNADDIIDKLDSGLLDFGLVIEPTNKQKYQSFRLPAQDRWGLLIHRNHPLAKQTVIHPQELKTVPLIISRQTSVDSQLAEWLGFSIDQLSIVGTYNLLYNASLMVDNGTFGALALDGIINTYGTEKVFIPLDPPLQASLNLIWKKDQPLSPAARKFLDVLTEKYS
;
A
#
# COMPACT_ATOMS: atom_id res chain seq x y z
N LYS A 1 4.07 16.69 19.88
CA LYS A 1 3.65 16.88 18.47
C LYS A 1 2.32 16.18 18.19
N GLU A 2 2.15 14.91 18.56
CA GLU A 2 0.92 14.13 18.30
C GLU A 2 -0.31 14.69 19.01
N ILE A 3 -0.18 15.15 20.26
CA ILE A 3 -1.28 15.76 21.02
C ILE A 3 -1.77 17.06 20.34
N LEU A 4 -0.86 17.89 19.85
CA LEU A 4 -1.23 19.12 19.12
C LEU A 4 -1.94 18.79 17.80
N SER A 5 -1.46 17.78 17.07
CA SER A 5 -2.11 17.32 15.83
C SER A 5 -3.53 16.80 16.09
N LEU A 6 -3.76 16.07 17.19
CA LEU A 6 -5.09 15.61 17.59
C LEU A 6 -6.01 16.75 18.01
N VAL A 7 -5.50 17.76 18.69
CA VAL A 7 -6.27 18.95 19.08
C VAL A 7 -6.67 19.76 17.85
N GLU A 8 -5.74 19.99 16.91
CA GLU A 8 -6.01 20.69 15.66
C GLU A 8 -7.04 19.92 14.81
N LYS A 9 -6.88 18.61 14.69
CA LYS A 9 -7.83 17.74 13.98
C LYS A 9 -9.23 17.80 14.61
N THR A 10 -9.32 17.81 15.93
CA THR A 10 -10.62 17.88 16.63
C THR A 10 -11.27 19.26 16.46
N ALA A 11 -10.51 20.34 16.50
CA ALA A 11 -11.02 21.70 16.30
C ALA A 11 -11.59 21.89 14.88
N ASN A 12 -10.91 21.35 13.86
CA ASN A 12 -11.36 21.42 12.47
C ASN A 12 -12.67 20.64 12.22
N ASN A 13 -12.98 19.63 13.04
CA ASN A 13 -14.23 18.86 12.93
C ASN A 13 -15.50 19.59 13.46
N LEU A 14 -15.36 20.76 14.08
CA LEU A 14 -16.45 21.49 14.71
C LEU A 14 -17.01 22.66 13.86
N THR A 15 -16.55 22.83 12.62
CA THR A 15 -16.97 23.92 11.74
C THR A 15 -18.16 23.59 10.85
N ASN A 16 -19.00 24.58 10.61
CA ASN A 16 -20.38 24.59 10.09
C ASN A 16 -20.58 24.00 8.66
N ASP A 17 -21.73 23.37 8.43
CA ASP A 17 -22.17 22.61 7.24
C ASP A 17 -22.27 23.40 5.90
N ALA A 18 -21.94 24.69 5.84
CA ALA A 18 -22.13 25.49 4.62
C ALA A 18 -20.92 25.46 3.65
N ILE A 19 -19.69 25.25 4.16
CA ILE A 19 -18.47 25.14 3.35
C ILE A 19 -17.71 23.91 3.87
N ILE A 20 -17.62 22.89 3.02
CA ILE A 20 -16.82 21.71 3.38
C ILE A 20 -15.35 22.09 3.25
N SER A 21 -14.65 22.15 4.37
CA SER A 21 -13.23 22.46 4.49
C SER A 21 -12.60 21.56 5.55
N GLY A 22 -11.29 21.59 5.65
CA GLY A 22 -10.53 20.85 6.67
C GLY A 22 -9.52 19.89 6.07
N GLU A 23 -8.98 19.02 6.91
CA GLU A 23 -7.86 18.14 6.56
C GLU A 23 -8.30 16.68 6.53
N ILE A 24 -7.68 15.91 5.63
CA ILE A 24 -7.90 14.47 5.47
C ILE A 24 -6.54 13.78 5.60
N TYR A 25 -6.42 12.84 6.53
CA TYR A 25 -5.20 12.11 6.79
C TYR A 25 -5.32 10.67 6.30
N ILE A 26 -4.53 10.30 5.28
CA ILE A 26 -4.59 9.00 4.63
C ILE A 26 -3.23 8.33 4.75
N GLY A 27 -3.19 7.13 5.32
CA GLY A 27 -2.00 6.31 5.36
C GLY A 27 -2.08 5.13 4.41
N GLY A 28 -0.92 4.63 3.96
CA GLY A 28 -0.91 3.42 3.13
C GLY A 28 0.49 2.92 2.82
N GLY A 29 0.57 1.65 2.44
CA GLY A 29 1.75 1.07 1.82
C GLY A 29 1.94 1.59 0.39
N GLU A 30 3.08 1.28 -0.18
CA GLU A 30 3.35 1.56 -1.60
C GLU A 30 2.54 0.61 -2.49
N THR A 31 1.68 1.16 -3.33
CA THR A 31 0.79 0.41 -4.23
C THR A 31 0.31 1.29 -5.39
N LYS A 32 0.06 0.70 -6.55
CA LYS A 32 -0.63 1.39 -7.66
C LYS A 32 -2.05 1.81 -7.30
N ALA A 33 -2.69 1.12 -6.38
CA ALA A 33 -4.07 1.42 -5.98
C ALA A 33 -4.23 2.81 -5.35
N ILE A 34 -3.15 3.48 -4.96
CA ILE A 34 -3.17 4.88 -4.54
C ILE A 34 -3.75 5.81 -5.63
N SER A 35 -3.74 5.40 -6.89
CA SER A 35 -4.36 6.16 -7.99
C SER A 35 -5.86 6.38 -7.79
N PHE A 36 -6.59 5.41 -7.22
CA PHE A 36 -8.03 5.55 -6.90
C PHE A 36 -8.27 6.63 -5.85
N ILE A 37 -7.37 6.69 -4.85
CA ILE A 37 -7.37 7.73 -3.83
C ILE A 37 -7.07 9.09 -4.45
N SER A 38 -6.02 9.17 -5.28
CA SER A 38 -5.61 10.38 -5.99
C SER A 38 -6.73 10.94 -6.86
N ASP A 39 -7.39 10.10 -7.65
CA ASP A 39 -8.50 10.49 -8.52
C ASP A 39 -9.71 11.01 -7.75
N SER A 40 -10.00 10.41 -6.58
CA SER A 40 -11.09 10.85 -5.71
C SER A 40 -10.76 12.17 -5.02
N LEU A 41 -9.53 12.32 -4.54
CA LEU A 41 -9.03 13.58 -3.97
C LEU A 41 -9.03 14.72 -5.01
N HIS A 42 -8.61 14.43 -6.25
CA HIS A 42 -8.65 15.42 -7.33
C HIS A 42 -10.07 15.94 -7.56
N SER A 43 -11.05 15.04 -7.64
CA SER A 43 -12.46 15.39 -7.81
C SER A 43 -13.00 16.19 -6.63
N LEU A 44 -12.64 15.79 -5.42
CA LEU A 44 -13.04 16.44 -4.17
C LEU A 44 -12.49 17.86 -4.06
N ILE A 45 -11.18 18.05 -4.25
CA ILE A 45 -10.51 19.35 -4.11
C ILE A 45 -10.98 20.32 -5.19
N LYS A 46 -11.27 19.83 -6.40
CA LYS A 46 -11.86 20.67 -7.45
C LYS A 46 -13.22 21.25 -7.06
N ALA A 47 -14.02 20.47 -6.31
CA ALA A 47 -15.33 20.91 -5.82
C ALA A 47 -15.26 21.70 -4.49
N HIS A 48 -14.26 21.41 -3.66
CA HIS A 48 -14.06 21.96 -2.31
C HIS A 48 -12.60 22.38 -2.12
N PRO A 49 -12.17 23.57 -2.64
CA PRO A 49 -10.78 24.00 -2.67
C PRO A 49 -10.12 24.21 -1.29
N ASP A 50 -10.94 24.38 -0.26
CA ASP A 50 -10.48 24.60 1.13
C ASP A 50 -10.18 23.29 1.88
N ILE A 51 -10.26 22.14 1.19
CA ILE A 51 -9.84 20.84 1.73
C ILE A 51 -8.35 20.63 1.47
N GLN A 52 -7.63 20.19 2.50
CA GLN A 52 -6.25 19.73 2.41
C GLN A 52 -6.17 18.24 2.70
N PHE A 53 -5.17 17.56 2.15
CA PHE A 53 -4.91 16.16 2.47
C PHE A 53 -3.44 15.92 2.80
N HIS A 54 -3.21 14.92 3.66
CA HIS A 54 -1.89 14.48 4.08
C HIS A 54 -1.74 13.00 3.81
N LEU A 55 -0.69 12.64 3.08
CA LEU A 55 -0.36 11.24 2.80
C LEU A 55 0.78 10.78 3.73
N TYR A 56 0.57 9.65 4.38
CA TYR A 56 1.56 8.97 5.18
C TYR A 56 1.89 7.62 4.56
N SER A 57 3.15 7.41 4.18
CA SER A 57 3.62 6.11 3.67
C SER A 57 4.24 5.30 4.81
N GLY A 58 3.76 4.09 4.99
CA GLY A 58 4.22 3.17 6.02
C GLY A 58 3.80 1.73 5.73
N ASN A 59 4.32 0.77 6.50
CA ASN A 59 3.83 -0.59 6.44
C ASN A 59 2.47 -0.72 7.16
N ALA A 60 1.79 -1.88 7.09
CA ALA A 60 0.45 -2.02 7.66
C ALA A 60 0.43 -1.83 9.18
N ASP A 61 1.46 -2.25 9.90
CA ASP A 61 1.53 -2.07 11.36
C ASP A 61 1.57 -0.57 11.69
N ASP A 62 2.42 0.20 11.00
CA ASP A 62 2.51 1.65 11.16
C ASP A 62 1.18 2.35 10.85
N ILE A 63 0.48 1.89 9.80
CA ILE A 63 -0.83 2.44 9.40
C ILE A 63 -1.90 2.12 10.44
N ILE A 64 -1.95 0.89 10.93
CA ILE A 64 -2.89 0.43 11.95
C ILE A 64 -2.69 1.21 13.26
N ASP A 65 -1.45 1.35 13.72
CA ASP A 65 -1.14 2.09 14.94
C ASP A 65 -1.59 3.56 14.85
N LYS A 66 -1.39 4.18 13.68
CA LYS A 66 -1.81 5.57 13.45
C LYS A 66 -3.33 5.72 13.30
N LEU A 67 -4.01 4.76 12.69
CA LEU A 67 -5.47 4.71 12.67
C LEU A 67 -6.02 4.57 14.09
N ASP A 68 -5.45 3.66 14.88
CA ASP A 68 -5.88 3.39 16.24
C ASP A 68 -5.70 4.57 17.18
N SER A 69 -4.62 5.31 17.02
CA SER A 69 -4.36 6.55 17.75
C SER A 69 -5.14 7.76 17.21
N GLY A 70 -5.91 7.62 16.13
CA GLY A 70 -6.69 8.71 15.52
C GLY A 70 -5.87 9.73 14.72
N LEU A 71 -4.60 9.45 14.45
CA LEU A 71 -3.73 10.30 13.63
C LEU A 71 -4.04 10.20 12.14
N LEU A 72 -4.64 9.10 11.71
CA LEU A 72 -5.17 8.93 10.36
C LEU A 72 -6.69 8.82 10.37
N ASP A 73 -7.33 9.25 9.29
CA ASP A 73 -8.74 9.01 9.01
C ASP A 73 -8.92 7.69 8.27
N PHE A 74 -8.01 7.41 7.33
CA PHE A 74 -8.06 6.25 6.46
C PHE A 74 -6.71 5.54 6.39
N GLY A 75 -6.77 4.22 6.22
CA GLY A 75 -5.63 3.38 5.91
C GLY A 75 -5.86 2.56 4.65
N LEU A 76 -4.92 2.59 3.71
CA LEU A 76 -4.91 1.70 2.55
C LEU A 76 -4.04 0.49 2.88
N VAL A 77 -4.65 -0.68 2.97
CA VAL A 77 -4.00 -1.92 3.41
C VAL A 77 -4.35 -3.10 2.50
N ILE A 78 -3.45 -4.07 2.45
CA ILE A 78 -3.67 -5.35 1.77
C ILE A 78 -4.58 -6.23 2.63
N GLU A 79 -5.50 -6.99 2.02
CA GLU A 79 -6.29 -8.00 2.72
C GLU A 79 -5.40 -9.13 3.28
N PRO A 80 -5.81 -9.75 4.42
CA PRO A 80 -7.06 -9.61 5.14
C PRO A 80 -7.09 -8.42 6.12
N THR A 81 -8.27 -7.82 6.29
CA THR A 81 -8.48 -6.72 7.24
C THR A 81 -9.31 -7.14 8.45
N ASN A 82 -9.03 -6.54 9.61
CA ASN A 82 -9.82 -6.80 10.83
C ASN A 82 -11.18 -6.09 10.76
N LYS A 83 -12.18 -6.78 10.22
CA LYS A 83 -13.57 -6.26 10.06
C LYS A 83 -14.32 -6.06 11.39
N GLN A 84 -13.79 -6.50 12.51
CA GLN A 84 -14.41 -6.22 13.82
C GLN A 84 -14.13 -4.76 14.23
N LYS A 85 -12.91 -4.29 14.01
CA LYS A 85 -12.45 -2.97 14.44
C LYS A 85 -12.64 -1.89 13.39
N TYR A 86 -12.57 -2.24 12.11
CA TYR A 86 -12.62 -1.29 10.98
C TYR A 86 -13.82 -1.52 10.08
N GLN A 87 -14.33 -0.42 9.53
CA GLN A 87 -15.08 -0.45 8.30
C GLN A 87 -14.10 -0.50 7.13
N SER A 88 -14.54 -1.02 5.99
CA SER A 88 -13.68 -1.15 4.83
C SER A 88 -14.44 -0.95 3.54
N PHE A 89 -13.77 -0.35 2.57
CA PHE A 89 -14.19 -0.31 1.18
C PHE A 89 -13.11 -0.99 0.33
N ARG A 90 -13.50 -2.04 -0.40
CA ARG A 90 -12.59 -2.77 -1.28
C ARG A 90 -12.39 -1.98 -2.57
N LEU A 91 -11.15 -1.64 -2.88
CA LEU A 91 -10.82 -0.96 -4.13
C LEU A 91 -10.94 -1.93 -5.32
N PRO A 92 -11.41 -1.45 -6.49
CA PRO A 92 -11.53 -2.27 -7.71
C PRO A 92 -10.16 -2.46 -8.37
N ALA A 93 -9.14 -2.80 -7.58
CA ALA A 93 -7.78 -3.02 -8.02
C ALA A 93 -7.22 -4.30 -7.40
N GLN A 94 -6.36 -4.95 -8.16
CA GLN A 94 -5.54 -6.06 -7.68
C GLN A 94 -4.10 -5.79 -8.10
N ASP A 95 -3.22 -5.66 -7.12
CA ASP A 95 -1.80 -5.59 -7.37
C ASP A 95 -1.25 -7.01 -7.61
N ARG A 96 -0.30 -7.14 -8.51
CA ARG A 96 0.36 -8.42 -8.80
C ARG A 96 1.72 -8.47 -8.12
N TRP A 97 2.00 -9.60 -7.51
CA TRP A 97 3.35 -9.90 -7.02
C TRP A 97 4.27 -10.31 -8.15
N GLY A 98 5.54 -9.95 -8.02
CA GLY A 98 6.60 -10.31 -8.95
C GLY A 98 7.99 -10.13 -8.36
N LEU A 99 8.98 -10.48 -9.15
CA LEU A 99 10.39 -10.32 -8.85
C LEU A 99 10.93 -9.07 -9.54
N LEU A 100 11.38 -8.10 -8.78
CA LEU A 100 12.19 -6.98 -9.25
C LEU A 100 13.64 -7.42 -9.23
N ILE A 101 14.33 -7.39 -10.39
CA ILE A 101 15.68 -7.91 -10.54
C ILE A 101 16.46 -7.09 -11.56
N HIS A 102 17.79 -7.15 -11.49
CA HIS A 102 18.66 -6.48 -12.45
C HIS A 102 18.53 -7.11 -13.84
N ARG A 103 18.52 -6.29 -14.91
CA ARG A 103 18.31 -6.73 -16.30
C ARG A 103 19.34 -7.75 -16.81
N ASN A 104 20.54 -7.77 -16.21
CA ASN A 104 21.60 -8.72 -16.58
C ASN A 104 21.50 -10.06 -15.83
N HIS A 105 20.56 -10.20 -14.89
CA HIS A 105 20.35 -11.48 -14.20
C HIS A 105 19.77 -12.52 -15.17
N PRO A 106 20.16 -13.81 -15.09
CA PRO A 106 19.65 -14.86 -16.00
C PRO A 106 18.13 -14.94 -16.07
N LEU A 107 17.43 -14.76 -14.93
CA LEU A 107 15.97 -14.78 -14.86
C LEU A 107 15.32 -13.55 -15.54
N ALA A 108 16.05 -12.46 -15.78
CA ALA A 108 15.51 -11.27 -16.42
C ALA A 108 15.03 -11.49 -17.87
N LYS A 109 15.40 -12.61 -18.47
CA LYS A 109 14.95 -13.02 -19.82
C LYS A 109 13.60 -13.74 -19.80
N GLN A 110 13.09 -14.07 -18.62
CA GLN A 110 11.83 -14.78 -18.48
C GLN A 110 10.66 -13.81 -18.49
N THR A 111 9.50 -14.30 -18.87
CA THR A 111 8.23 -13.55 -18.86
C THR A 111 7.46 -13.71 -17.58
N VAL A 112 7.74 -14.78 -16.82
CA VAL A 112 7.14 -15.11 -15.52
C VAL A 112 8.16 -15.79 -14.63
N ILE A 113 7.93 -15.78 -13.32
CA ILE A 113 8.76 -16.46 -12.30
C ILE A 113 7.92 -17.52 -11.60
N HIS A 114 8.40 -18.75 -11.59
CA HIS A 114 7.80 -19.85 -10.84
C HIS A 114 8.40 -19.99 -9.43
N PRO A 115 7.69 -20.62 -8.47
CA PRO A 115 8.15 -20.75 -7.08
C PRO A 115 9.59 -21.28 -6.93
N GLN A 116 9.95 -22.31 -7.69
CA GLN A 116 11.27 -22.95 -7.59
C GLN A 116 12.43 -22.03 -8.00
N GLU A 117 12.17 -21.07 -8.89
CA GLU A 117 13.19 -20.15 -9.38
C GLU A 117 13.60 -19.12 -8.32
N LEU A 118 12.69 -18.79 -7.40
CA LEU A 118 13.01 -17.90 -6.28
C LEU A 118 14.10 -18.46 -5.36
N LYS A 119 14.28 -19.79 -5.31
CA LYS A 119 15.37 -20.43 -4.54
C LYS A 119 16.76 -20.09 -5.06
N THR A 120 16.87 -19.66 -6.30
CA THR A 120 18.16 -19.37 -6.94
C THR A 120 18.60 -17.91 -6.76
N VAL A 121 17.79 -17.08 -6.13
CA VAL A 121 18.02 -15.64 -5.98
C VAL A 121 18.17 -15.27 -4.51
N PRO A 122 19.21 -14.54 -4.11
CA PRO A 122 19.23 -13.88 -2.80
C PRO A 122 18.13 -12.80 -2.74
N LEU A 123 17.11 -13.00 -1.91
CA LEU A 123 15.88 -12.22 -1.91
C LEU A 123 15.84 -11.18 -0.80
N ILE A 124 15.36 -10.00 -1.14
CA ILE A 124 14.90 -8.99 -0.19
C ILE A 124 13.36 -9.00 -0.25
N ILE A 125 12.69 -9.17 0.88
CA ILE A 125 11.23 -9.28 0.94
C ILE A 125 10.63 -8.24 1.88
N SER A 126 9.34 -7.91 1.69
CA SER A 126 8.61 -7.10 2.66
C SER A 126 8.51 -7.84 4.00
N ARG A 127 8.65 -7.12 5.12
CA ARG A 127 8.45 -7.69 6.46
C ARG A 127 7.06 -8.32 6.62
N GLN A 128 6.05 -7.77 5.97
CA GLN A 128 4.69 -8.30 5.97
C GLN A 128 4.58 -9.61 5.18
N THR A 129 5.25 -9.67 4.04
CA THR A 129 5.27 -10.87 3.19
C THR A 129 5.93 -12.06 3.89
N SER A 130 6.87 -11.82 4.81
CA SER A 130 7.52 -12.90 5.57
C SER A 130 6.59 -13.69 6.48
N VAL A 131 5.44 -13.12 6.83
CA VAL A 131 4.40 -13.76 7.68
C VAL A 131 3.10 -14.01 6.90
N ASP A 132 3.08 -13.77 5.59
CA ASP A 132 1.91 -13.91 4.75
C ASP A 132 1.66 -15.39 4.41
N SER A 133 0.52 -15.91 4.84
CA SER A 133 0.09 -17.26 4.53
C SER A 133 -0.14 -17.49 3.02
N GLN A 134 -0.53 -16.45 2.27
CA GLN A 134 -0.77 -16.56 0.83
C GLN A 134 0.52 -16.82 0.05
N LEU A 135 1.62 -16.17 0.45
CA LEU A 135 2.93 -16.43 -0.15
C LEU A 135 3.39 -17.87 0.17
N ALA A 136 3.22 -18.32 1.40
CA ALA A 136 3.61 -19.67 1.80
C ALA A 136 2.81 -20.74 1.03
N GLU A 137 1.51 -20.52 0.85
CA GLU A 137 0.65 -21.39 0.05
C GLU A 137 1.07 -21.39 -1.43
N TRP A 138 1.34 -20.22 -1.99
CA TRP A 138 1.77 -20.05 -3.37
C TRP A 138 3.11 -20.74 -3.65
N LEU A 139 4.07 -20.67 -2.71
CA LEU A 139 5.37 -21.32 -2.85
C LEU A 139 5.26 -22.84 -2.94
N GLY A 140 4.28 -23.46 -2.23
CA GLY A 140 4.15 -24.92 -2.13
C GLY A 140 5.30 -25.61 -1.39
N PHE A 141 6.17 -24.81 -0.71
CA PHE A 141 7.26 -25.28 0.14
C PHE A 141 7.52 -24.25 1.24
N SER A 142 8.29 -24.64 2.28
CA SER A 142 8.59 -23.73 3.39
C SER A 142 9.41 -22.51 2.89
N ILE A 143 9.05 -21.32 3.39
CA ILE A 143 9.75 -20.05 3.11
C ILE A 143 11.23 -20.12 3.51
N ASP A 144 11.59 -20.97 4.48
CA ASP A 144 12.99 -21.20 4.91
C ASP A 144 13.87 -21.81 3.81
N GLN A 145 13.28 -22.31 2.74
CA GLN A 145 14.03 -22.80 1.57
C GLN A 145 14.44 -21.68 0.61
N LEU A 146 13.97 -20.45 0.84
CA LEU A 146 14.40 -19.27 0.11
C LEU A 146 15.65 -18.67 0.75
N SER A 147 16.53 -18.11 -0.07
CA SER A 147 17.69 -17.35 0.40
C SER A 147 17.27 -15.91 0.72
N ILE A 148 16.57 -15.69 1.85
CA ILE A 148 16.16 -14.36 2.29
C ILE A 148 17.35 -13.69 2.96
N VAL A 149 17.89 -12.65 2.34
CA VAL A 149 19.08 -11.91 2.81
C VAL A 149 18.75 -10.58 3.47
N GLY A 150 17.51 -10.13 3.36
CA GLY A 150 17.06 -8.89 3.97
C GLY A 150 15.54 -8.67 3.89
N THR A 151 15.08 -7.71 4.68
CA THR A 151 13.69 -7.28 4.67
C THR A 151 13.59 -5.77 4.48
N TYR A 152 12.48 -5.33 3.92
CA TYR A 152 12.16 -3.90 3.77
C TYR A 152 10.75 -3.60 4.31
N ASN A 153 10.49 -2.35 4.63
CA ASN A 153 9.15 -1.82 4.93
C ASN A 153 8.54 -1.08 3.72
N LEU A 154 9.35 -0.30 2.99
CA LEU A 154 9.00 0.40 1.76
C LEU A 154 10.01 0.03 0.67
N LEU A 155 9.51 -0.15 -0.57
CA LEU A 155 10.28 -0.79 -1.65
C LEU A 155 11.37 0.11 -2.24
N TYR A 156 11.23 1.43 -2.18
CA TYR A 156 12.17 2.32 -2.88
C TYR A 156 13.64 2.04 -2.53
N ASN A 157 13.98 2.00 -1.24
CA ASN A 157 15.38 1.74 -0.82
C ASN A 157 15.83 0.32 -1.19
N ALA A 158 14.95 -0.68 -1.08
CA ALA A 158 15.25 -2.05 -1.49
C ALA A 158 15.49 -2.14 -3.00
N SER A 159 14.77 -1.35 -3.79
CA SER A 159 14.97 -1.33 -5.25
C SER A 159 16.35 -0.83 -5.67
N LEU A 160 16.97 0.07 -4.89
CA LEU A 160 18.33 0.52 -5.14
C LEU A 160 19.36 -0.57 -4.84
N MET A 161 19.06 -1.50 -3.94
CA MET A 161 19.92 -2.65 -3.68
C MET A 161 19.90 -3.68 -4.83
N VAL A 162 18.83 -3.72 -5.61
CA VAL A 162 18.74 -4.56 -6.81
C VAL A 162 19.71 -4.10 -7.92
N ASP A 163 20.07 -2.81 -7.94
CA ASP A 163 20.96 -2.24 -8.95
C ASP A 163 22.38 -2.83 -8.95
N ASN A 164 22.80 -3.44 -7.85
CA ASN A 164 24.11 -4.12 -7.80
C ASN A 164 24.16 -5.46 -8.54
N GLY A 165 22.99 -5.96 -9.00
CA GLY A 165 22.88 -7.21 -9.76
C GLY A 165 22.93 -8.50 -8.94
N THR A 166 23.09 -8.43 -7.61
CA THR A 166 23.19 -9.61 -6.73
C THR A 166 21.83 -10.00 -6.16
N PHE A 167 20.99 -9.01 -5.80
CA PHE A 167 19.74 -9.23 -5.08
C PHE A 167 18.54 -9.13 -6.00
N GLY A 168 17.48 -9.89 -5.68
CA GLY A 168 16.14 -9.68 -6.19
C GLY A 168 15.21 -9.20 -5.07
N ALA A 169 14.23 -8.39 -5.39
CA ALA A 169 13.20 -7.97 -4.44
C ALA A 169 11.84 -8.57 -4.84
N LEU A 170 11.22 -9.31 -3.93
CA LEU A 170 9.83 -9.74 -4.10
C LEU A 170 8.93 -8.55 -3.79
N ALA A 171 8.18 -8.08 -4.78
CA ALA A 171 7.48 -6.80 -4.72
C ALA A 171 6.16 -6.80 -5.49
N LEU A 172 5.34 -5.78 -5.25
CA LEU A 172 4.16 -5.50 -6.06
C LEU A 172 4.54 -4.73 -7.33
N ASP A 173 3.83 -5.02 -8.42
CA ASP A 173 4.02 -4.40 -9.73
C ASP A 173 3.76 -2.89 -9.69
N GLY A 174 4.65 -2.13 -10.36
CA GLY A 174 4.48 -0.70 -10.67
C GLY A 174 4.67 0.28 -9.54
N ILE A 175 5.20 -0.17 -8.39
CA ILE A 175 5.70 0.73 -7.36
C ILE A 175 6.97 1.42 -7.86
N ILE A 176 7.84 0.67 -8.52
CA ILE A 176 9.08 1.19 -9.10
C ILE A 176 8.92 1.34 -10.61
N ASN A 177 9.22 2.52 -11.14
CA ASN A 177 9.34 2.70 -12.57
C ASN A 177 10.61 2.01 -13.07
N THR A 178 10.45 0.95 -13.86
CA THR A 178 11.56 0.18 -14.44
C THR A 178 11.93 0.65 -15.85
N TYR A 179 11.15 1.55 -16.46
CA TYR A 179 11.43 2.04 -17.80
C TYR A 179 12.72 2.86 -17.84
N GLY A 180 13.65 2.50 -18.72
CA GLY A 180 14.93 3.20 -18.85
C GLY A 180 15.91 2.97 -17.70
N THR A 181 15.65 1.98 -16.82
CA THR A 181 16.53 1.61 -15.69
C THR A 181 17.23 0.27 -15.91
N GLU A 182 18.15 -0.08 -15.00
CA GLU A 182 18.81 -1.39 -15.00
C GLU A 182 17.95 -2.50 -14.37
N LYS A 183 16.70 -2.20 -14.00
CA LYS A 183 15.77 -3.14 -13.36
C LYS A 183 14.70 -3.62 -14.33
N VAL A 184 14.24 -4.84 -14.12
CA VAL A 184 13.03 -5.39 -14.75
C VAL A 184 12.14 -5.98 -13.67
N PHE A 185 10.84 -5.89 -13.88
CA PHE A 185 9.84 -6.55 -13.04
C PHE A 185 9.27 -7.74 -13.80
N ILE A 186 9.25 -8.92 -13.17
CA ILE A 186 8.77 -10.15 -13.77
C ILE A 186 7.66 -10.70 -12.86
N PRO A 187 6.41 -10.84 -13.35
CA PRO A 187 5.31 -11.33 -12.55
C PRO A 187 5.48 -12.79 -12.13
N LEU A 188 4.90 -13.16 -11.00
CA LEU A 188 4.85 -14.55 -10.53
C LEU A 188 3.84 -15.37 -11.33
N ASP A 189 4.13 -16.68 -11.50
CA ASP A 189 3.24 -17.67 -12.09
C ASP A 189 3.24 -18.97 -11.25
N PRO A 190 2.07 -19.47 -10.81
CA PRO A 190 0.73 -18.90 -10.95
C PRO A 190 0.60 -17.48 -10.42
N PRO A 191 -0.31 -16.63 -10.97
CA PRO A 191 -0.43 -15.25 -10.52
C PRO A 191 -0.77 -15.14 -9.04
N LEU A 192 0.07 -14.45 -8.28
CA LEU A 192 -0.22 -14.07 -6.89
C LEU A 192 -0.66 -12.61 -6.86
N GLN A 193 -1.87 -12.37 -6.35
CA GLN A 193 -2.49 -11.05 -6.36
C GLN A 193 -2.77 -10.57 -4.94
N ALA A 194 -2.70 -9.26 -4.74
CA ALA A 194 -3.05 -8.58 -3.50
C ALA A 194 -4.29 -7.71 -3.73
N SER A 195 -5.35 -7.96 -2.99
CA SER A 195 -6.54 -7.09 -2.92
C SER A 195 -6.32 -6.01 -1.87
N LEU A 196 -6.80 -4.80 -2.13
CA LEU A 196 -6.60 -3.65 -1.27
C LEU A 196 -7.91 -3.09 -0.75
N ASN A 197 -7.91 -2.72 0.52
CA ASN A 197 -9.02 -2.06 1.18
C ASN A 197 -8.60 -0.69 1.70
N LEU A 198 -9.46 0.29 1.49
CA LEU A 198 -9.46 1.49 2.31
C LEU A 198 -10.21 1.17 3.60
N ILE A 199 -9.59 1.38 4.75
CA ILE A 199 -10.16 1.11 6.07
C ILE A 199 -10.22 2.36 6.92
N TRP A 200 -11.20 2.41 7.86
CA TRP A 200 -11.34 3.46 8.88
C TRP A 200 -11.99 2.89 10.13
N LYS A 201 -11.80 3.56 11.26
CA LYS A 201 -12.33 3.07 12.54
C LYS A 201 -13.86 3.14 12.58
N LYS A 202 -14.50 2.10 13.09
CA LYS A 202 -15.97 2.05 13.27
C LYS A 202 -16.47 3.07 14.28
N ASP A 203 -15.72 3.22 15.38
CA ASP A 203 -16.15 3.98 16.55
C ASP A 203 -15.64 5.42 16.55
N GLN A 204 -14.99 5.86 15.46
CA GLN A 204 -14.52 7.22 15.30
C GLN A 204 -15.32 7.93 14.21
N PRO A 205 -16.03 9.02 14.54
CA PRO A 205 -16.72 9.80 13.53
C PRO A 205 -15.71 10.44 12.56
N LEU A 206 -15.98 10.32 11.27
CA LEU A 206 -15.21 11.03 10.26
C LEU A 206 -15.55 12.52 10.28
N SER A 207 -14.53 13.35 10.02
CA SER A 207 -14.74 14.78 9.77
C SER A 207 -15.64 15.01 8.54
N PRO A 208 -16.27 16.18 8.37
CA PRO A 208 -17.04 16.49 7.16
C PRO A 208 -16.21 16.30 5.88
N ALA A 209 -14.95 16.73 5.87
CA ALA A 209 -14.03 16.54 4.73
C ALA A 209 -13.74 15.04 4.46
N ALA A 210 -13.42 14.26 5.51
CA ALA A 210 -13.14 12.84 5.39
C ALA A 210 -14.39 12.05 4.94
N ARG A 211 -15.57 12.39 5.45
CA ARG A 211 -16.84 11.78 5.02
C ARG A 211 -17.11 12.08 3.55
N LYS A 212 -16.95 13.32 3.13
CA LYS A 212 -17.15 13.71 1.72
C LYS A 212 -16.16 13.02 0.78
N PHE A 213 -14.91 12.84 1.22
CA PHE A 213 -13.94 12.05 0.47
C PHE A 213 -14.42 10.60 0.29
N LEU A 214 -14.91 9.97 1.36
CA LEU A 214 -15.43 8.60 1.30
C LEU A 214 -16.64 8.49 0.36
N ASP A 215 -17.56 9.46 0.39
CA ASP A 215 -18.71 9.51 -0.52
C ASP A 215 -18.25 9.58 -1.97
N VAL A 216 -17.33 10.50 -2.31
CA VAL A 216 -16.78 10.64 -3.68
C VAL A 216 -16.09 9.34 -4.13
N LEU A 217 -15.33 8.70 -3.26
CA LEU A 217 -14.64 7.44 -3.59
C LEU A 217 -15.65 6.31 -3.85
N THR A 218 -16.63 6.16 -2.95
CA THR A 218 -17.61 5.07 -3.06
C THR A 218 -18.57 5.27 -4.23
N GLU A 219 -19.04 6.49 -4.50
CA GLU A 219 -19.87 6.81 -5.67
C GLU A 219 -19.14 6.48 -6.99
N LYS A 220 -17.83 6.71 -7.03
CA LYS A 220 -17.03 6.52 -8.25
C LYS A 220 -16.67 5.06 -8.52
N TYR A 221 -16.55 4.24 -7.47
CA TYR A 221 -15.96 2.90 -7.57
C TYR A 221 -16.80 1.75 -6.98
N SER A 222 -18.06 2.00 -6.62
CA SER A 222 -19.02 0.97 -6.20
C SER A 222 -19.60 0.17 -7.35
#